data_7b76aabb62273f69b130b61de9fbbf7a
#
_entry.id   7b76aabb62273f69b130b61de9fbbf7a
#
_cell.length_a   1.000
_cell.length_b   1.000
_cell.length_c   1.000
_cell.angle_alpha   90.00
_cell.angle_beta   90.00
_cell.angle_gamma   90.00
#
_symmetry.space_group_name_H-M   'P 1'
#
loop_
_entity.id
_entity.type
_entity.pdbx_description
1 polymer ?
#
loop_
_entity_poly.entity_id
_entity_poly.type
_entity_poly.pdbx_seq_one_letter_code
_entity_poly.pdbx_strand_id
1 'polypeptide(L)'
;MNDKIKDIVVTLAFLFTIISLFFINVIKKDTDISIAERRKLATMPELTTKSLFDGTYFKKFDSYVTDQFIKRDTFRKIKIDIELSTKGEYNNLYMYDDYIVEEIFPLNSNSINNLTNKINYIKDTYLNDNSNIYYI
;
A
#
# COMPACT_ATOMS: atom_id res chain seq x y z
N MET A 1 -20.42 10.03 37.28
CA MET A 1 -19.84 11.21 36.56
C MET A 1 -20.95 11.71 35.66
N ASN A 2 -21.26 12.99 35.69
CA ASN A 2 -22.35 13.55 34.88
C ASN A 2 -22.07 13.31 33.40
N ASP A 3 -23.06 12.82 32.63
CA ASP A 3 -22.83 12.41 31.23
C ASP A 3 -22.30 13.58 30.37
N LYS A 4 -22.77 14.80 30.63
CA LYS A 4 -22.20 16.00 29.99
C LYS A 4 -20.72 16.22 30.25
N ILE A 5 -20.22 15.86 31.46
CA ILE A 5 -18.77 15.98 31.76
C ILE A 5 -17.98 14.93 31.03
N LYS A 6 -18.49 13.69 30.90
CA LYS A 6 -17.86 12.63 30.09
C LYS A 6 -17.74 13.05 28.64
N ASP A 7 -18.83 13.57 28.04
CA ASP A 7 -18.85 13.99 26.65
C ASP A 7 -17.84 15.13 26.39
N ILE A 8 -17.77 16.10 27.30
CA ILE A 8 -16.79 17.19 27.21
C ILE A 8 -15.35 16.63 27.29
N VAL A 9 -15.07 15.74 28.25
CA VAL A 9 -13.73 15.15 28.42
C VAL A 9 -13.32 14.35 27.20
N VAL A 10 -14.22 13.52 26.64
CA VAL A 10 -13.95 12.73 25.42
C VAL A 10 -13.67 13.65 24.23
N THR A 11 -14.49 14.70 24.05
CA THR A 11 -14.31 15.67 22.97
C THR A 11 -12.99 16.42 23.08
N LEU A 12 -12.64 16.89 24.28
CA LEU A 12 -11.37 17.58 24.52
C LEU A 12 -10.17 16.66 24.32
N ALA A 13 -10.25 15.42 24.79
CA ALA A 13 -9.19 14.42 24.57
C ALA A 13 -9.01 14.12 23.07
N PHE A 14 -10.08 13.99 22.32
CA PHE A 14 -10.05 13.77 20.88
C PHE A 14 -9.41 14.97 20.15
N LEU A 15 -9.85 16.18 20.44
CA LEU A 15 -9.27 17.40 19.86
C LEU A 15 -7.79 17.54 20.21
N PHE A 16 -7.42 17.30 21.46
CA PHE A 16 -6.02 17.31 21.91
C PHE A 16 -5.16 16.31 21.12
N THR A 17 -5.67 15.10 20.90
CA THR A 17 -4.97 14.07 20.12
C THR A 17 -4.73 14.53 18.68
N ILE A 18 -5.75 15.08 18.01
CA ILE A 18 -5.61 15.57 16.63
C ILE A 18 -4.60 16.70 16.55
N ILE A 19 -4.71 17.67 17.44
CA ILE A 19 -3.81 18.83 17.50
C ILE A 19 -2.36 18.39 17.79
N SER A 20 -2.18 17.46 18.72
CA SER A 20 -0.86 16.92 19.04
C SER A 20 -0.24 16.18 17.85
N LEU A 21 -1.01 15.32 17.16
CA LEU A 21 -0.54 14.63 15.96
C LEU A 21 -0.18 15.61 14.84
N PHE A 22 -0.95 16.67 14.66
CA PHE A 22 -0.64 17.72 13.69
C PHE A 22 0.71 18.35 13.98
N PHE A 23 0.94 18.84 15.21
CA PHE A 23 2.21 19.47 15.58
C PHE A 23 3.39 18.51 15.48
N ILE A 24 3.22 17.24 15.89
CA ILE A 24 4.29 16.26 15.78
C ILE A 24 4.68 16.03 14.31
N ASN A 25 3.69 15.96 13.40
CA ASN A 25 3.96 15.80 11.97
C ASN A 25 4.65 17.03 11.37
N VAL A 26 4.32 18.25 11.82
CA VAL A 26 4.96 19.48 11.32
C VAL A 26 6.40 19.62 11.79
N ILE A 27 6.68 19.22 13.05
CA ILE A 27 8.02 19.39 13.66
C ILE A 27 8.97 18.24 13.25
N LYS A 28 8.43 17.08 12.96
CA LYS A 28 9.21 15.90 12.60
C LYS A 28 10.03 16.15 11.33
N LYS A 29 11.27 15.65 11.31
CA LYS A 29 12.09 15.66 10.09
C LYS A 29 11.51 14.69 9.06
N ASP A 30 11.51 15.09 7.79
CA ASP A 30 11.08 14.26 6.68
C ASP A 30 11.99 13.04 6.50
N THR A 31 11.41 11.97 5.99
CA THR A 31 12.10 10.72 5.68
C THR A 31 12.15 10.56 4.16
N ASP A 32 13.34 10.30 3.61
CA ASP A 32 13.52 10.24 2.15
C ASP A 32 13.06 8.91 1.53
N ILE A 33 13.20 7.81 2.27
CA ILE A 33 12.99 6.45 1.74
C ILE A 33 12.17 5.63 2.73
N SER A 34 11.17 4.93 2.22
CA SER A 34 10.52 3.84 2.97
C SER A 34 11.28 2.55 2.73
N ILE A 35 11.84 1.96 3.79
CA ILE A 35 12.50 0.67 3.74
C ILE A 35 11.48 -0.44 3.49
N ALA A 36 10.30 -0.34 4.11
CA ALA A 36 9.24 -1.32 3.98
C ALA A 36 8.68 -1.42 2.54
N GLU A 37 8.55 -0.28 1.85
CA GLU A 37 8.05 -0.23 0.47
C GLU A 37 9.16 -0.19 -0.58
N ARG A 38 10.43 -0.06 -0.18
CA ARG A 38 11.59 0.06 -1.07
C ARG A 38 11.44 1.16 -2.11
N ARG A 39 10.84 2.30 -1.72
CA ARG A 39 10.63 3.46 -2.60
C ARG A 39 10.99 4.78 -1.92
N LYS A 40 11.23 5.80 -2.73
CA LYS A 40 11.33 7.17 -2.26
C LYS A 40 9.96 7.66 -1.79
N LEU A 41 9.96 8.41 -0.68
CA LEU A 41 8.78 9.08 -0.16
C LEU A 41 8.61 10.46 -0.82
N ALA A 42 7.36 10.94 -0.86
CA ALA A 42 7.06 12.25 -1.40
C ALA A 42 7.67 13.34 -0.51
N THR A 43 8.22 14.36 -1.16
CA THR A 43 8.76 15.57 -0.53
C THR A 43 7.75 16.69 -0.61
N MET A 44 7.90 17.71 0.25
CA MET A 44 7.05 18.90 0.24
C MET A 44 7.04 19.53 -1.16
N PRO A 45 5.87 19.67 -1.80
CA PRO A 45 5.76 20.23 -3.14
C PRO A 45 6.01 21.74 -3.15
N GLU A 46 6.61 22.22 -4.22
CA GLU A 46 6.76 23.68 -4.43
C GLU A 46 5.41 24.32 -4.75
N LEU A 47 5.12 25.42 -4.05
CA LEU A 47 3.93 26.20 -4.26
C LEU A 47 4.15 27.17 -5.42
N THR A 48 3.57 26.87 -6.57
CA THR A 48 3.58 27.76 -7.74
C THR A 48 2.16 28.12 -8.15
N THR A 49 1.98 29.30 -8.75
CA THR A 49 0.67 29.73 -9.24
C THR A 49 0.05 28.69 -10.18
N LYS A 50 0.87 28.13 -11.08
CA LYS A 50 0.42 27.09 -12.03
C LYS A 50 -0.05 25.84 -11.29
N SER A 51 0.73 25.31 -10.34
CA SER A 51 0.40 24.08 -9.60
C SER A 51 -0.83 24.21 -8.71
N LEU A 52 -1.15 25.43 -8.28
CA LEU A 52 -2.40 25.74 -7.57
C LEU A 52 -3.62 25.66 -8.49
N PHE A 53 -3.56 26.33 -9.64
CA PHE A 53 -4.70 26.41 -10.55
C PHE A 53 -4.99 25.09 -11.28
N ASP A 54 -3.96 24.29 -11.60
CA ASP A 54 -4.14 22.98 -12.22
C ASP A 54 -4.40 21.85 -11.22
N GLY A 55 -4.38 22.15 -9.91
CA GLY A 55 -4.64 21.19 -8.82
C GLY A 55 -3.48 20.23 -8.54
N THR A 56 -2.34 20.35 -9.23
CA THR A 56 -1.19 19.45 -9.05
C THR A 56 -0.57 19.60 -7.66
N TYR A 57 -0.56 20.82 -7.12
CA TYR A 57 -0.08 21.08 -5.77
C TYR A 57 -0.82 20.24 -4.74
N PHE A 58 -2.16 20.24 -4.77
CA PHE A 58 -2.97 19.53 -3.78
C PHE A 58 -2.76 18.02 -3.83
N LYS A 59 -2.64 17.45 -5.03
CA LYS A 59 -2.34 16.01 -5.20
C LYS A 59 -0.97 15.64 -4.63
N LYS A 60 0.06 16.44 -4.92
CA LYS A 60 1.40 16.23 -4.39
C LYS A 60 1.48 16.45 -2.88
N PHE A 61 0.74 17.44 -2.36
CA PHE A 61 0.66 17.72 -0.95
C PHE A 61 -0.03 16.59 -0.18
N ASP A 62 -1.11 16.04 -0.71
CA ASP A 62 -1.79 14.87 -0.15
C ASP A 62 -0.84 13.66 -0.08
N SER A 63 -0.11 13.39 -1.17
CA SER A 63 0.92 12.36 -1.19
C SER A 63 2.02 12.61 -0.16
N TYR A 64 2.48 13.85 -0.02
CA TYR A 64 3.48 14.25 0.97
C TYR A 64 2.98 14.01 2.39
N VAL A 65 1.81 14.51 2.75
CA VAL A 65 1.24 14.34 4.09
C VAL A 65 1.05 12.86 4.43
N THR A 66 0.58 12.07 3.48
CA THR A 66 0.39 10.62 3.65
C THR A 66 1.73 9.91 3.83
N ASP A 67 2.73 10.23 3.02
CA ASP A 67 4.05 9.59 3.06
C ASP A 67 4.86 9.98 4.29
N GLN A 68 4.72 11.23 4.73
CA GLN A 68 5.44 11.75 5.88
C GLN A 68 4.68 11.61 7.21
N PHE A 69 3.54 10.92 7.23
CA PHE A 69 2.79 10.75 8.47
C PHE A 69 3.60 9.99 9.53
N ILE A 70 3.54 10.46 10.78
CA ILE A 70 4.26 9.83 11.89
C ILE A 70 3.84 8.37 12.06
N LYS A 71 4.82 7.46 12.21
CA LYS A 71 4.56 6.03 12.38
C LYS A 71 3.71 5.40 11.25
N ARG A 72 3.74 5.99 10.05
CA ARG A 72 3.01 5.52 8.87
C ARG A 72 3.09 4.01 8.66
N ASP A 73 4.31 3.44 8.70
CA ASP A 73 4.51 2.00 8.48
C ASP A 73 3.84 1.15 9.57
N THR A 74 3.80 1.65 10.81
CA THR A 74 3.09 0.99 11.92
C THR A 74 1.58 0.98 11.68
N PHE A 75 1.00 2.12 11.27
CA PHE A 75 -0.44 2.18 10.96
C PHE A 75 -0.81 1.32 9.75
N ARG A 76 0.05 1.27 8.74
CA ARG A 76 -0.14 0.37 7.60
C ARG A 76 -0.10 -1.10 8.00
N LYS A 77 0.85 -1.48 8.86
CA LYS A 77 0.91 -2.84 9.40
C LYS A 77 -0.35 -3.19 10.16
N ILE A 78 -0.81 -2.33 11.07
CA ILE A 78 -2.07 -2.53 11.81
C ILE A 78 -3.24 -2.70 10.84
N LYS A 79 -3.33 -1.87 9.79
CA LYS A 79 -4.37 -2.01 8.76
C LYS A 79 -4.33 -3.37 8.09
N ILE A 80 -3.15 -3.82 7.67
CA ILE A 80 -2.94 -5.14 7.03
C ILE A 80 -3.36 -6.26 7.99
N ASP A 81 -2.91 -6.20 9.23
CA ASP A 81 -3.23 -7.22 10.25
C ASP A 81 -4.75 -7.29 10.50
N ILE A 82 -5.43 -6.15 10.53
CA ILE A 82 -6.90 -6.10 10.66
C ILE A 82 -7.58 -6.67 9.41
N GLU A 83 -7.15 -6.29 8.21
CA GLU A 83 -7.78 -6.78 6.96
C GLU A 83 -7.57 -8.29 6.80
N LEU A 84 -6.37 -8.81 7.06
CA LEU A 84 -6.11 -10.24 7.06
C LEU A 84 -6.95 -10.99 8.11
N SER A 85 -7.11 -10.44 9.31
CA SER A 85 -7.88 -11.06 10.38
C SER A 85 -9.39 -11.04 10.11
N THR A 86 -9.90 -10.04 9.38
CA THR A 86 -11.35 -9.86 9.15
C THR A 86 -11.80 -10.43 7.82
N LYS A 87 -10.99 -10.28 6.76
CA LYS A 87 -11.34 -10.69 5.39
C LYS A 87 -10.59 -11.94 4.94
N GLY A 88 -9.49 -12.31 5.62
CA GLY A 88 -8.60 -13.38 5.19
C GLY A 88 -7.70 -13.01 4.00
N GLU A 89 -7.80 -11.77 3.52
CA GLU A 89 -7.07 -11.28 2.35
C GLU A 89 -6.60 -9.83 2.51
N TYR A 90 -5.56 -9.45 1.79
CA TYR A 90 -5.10 -8.08 1.62
C TYR A 90 -4.71 -7.83 0.16
N ASN A 91 -5.42 -6.95 -0.54
CA ASN A 91 -5.16 -6.63 -1.95
C ASN A 91 -5.06 -7.87 -2.87
N ASN A 92 -6.01 -8.78 -2.78
CA ASN A 92 -6.05 -10.07 -3.49
C ASN A 92 -4.89 -11.03 -3.13
N LEU A 93 -4.16 -10.74 -2.06
CA LEU A 93 -3.15 -11.63 -1.52
C LEU A 93 -3.76 -12.41 -0.36
N TYR A 94 -3.70 -13.72 -0.45
CA TYR A 94 -4.15 -14.67 0.56
C TYR A 94 -2.95 -15.32 1.23
N MET A 95 -3.01 -15.50 2.52
CA MET A 95 -2.06 -16.34 3.24
C MET A 95 -2.62 -17.76 3.33
N TYR A 96 -1.93 -18.70 2.71
CA TYR A 96 -2.26 -20.12 2.80
C TYR A 96 -1.05 -20.88 3.32
N ASP A 97 -1.15 -21.37 4.55
CA ASP A 97 -0.05 -21.97 5.27
C ASP A 97 1.17 -21.03 5.33
N ASP A 98 2.32 -21.41 4.83
CA ASP A 98 3.52 -20.59 4.74
C ASP A 98 3.68 -19.84 3.39
N TYR A 99 2.64 -19.88 2.55
CA TYR A 99 2.66 -19.28 1.21
C TYR A 99 1.80 -18.03 1.12
N ILE A 100 2.25 -17.07 0.32
CA ILE A 100 1.44 -15.92 -0.11
C ILE A 100 0.96 -16.21 -1.53
N VAL A 101 -0.36 -16.29 -1.71
CA VAL A 101 -1.01 -16.57 -3.00
C VAL A 101 -1.74 -15.31 -3.47
N GLU A 102 -1.50 -14.93 -4.71
CA GLU A 102 -2.24 -13.84 -5.37
C GLU A 102 -3.38 -14.44 -6.20
N GLU A 103 -4.61 -13.96 -5.96
CA GLU A 103 -5.74 -14.30 -6.81
C GLU A 103 -5.73 -13.46 -8.08
N ILE A 104 -5.50 -14.10 -9.22
CA ILE A 104 -5.55 -13.46 -10.54
C ILE A 104 -6.90 -13.77 -11.18
N PHE A 105 -7.89 -12.92 -10.96
CA PHE A 105 -9.21 -13.07 -11.56
C PHE A 105 -9.68 -11.73 -12.18
N PRO A 106 -10.29 -11.74 -13.40
CA PRO A 106 -10.52 -12.89 -14.25
C PRO A 106 -9.26 -13.38 -14.97
N LEU A 107 -9.16 -14.69 -15.20
CA LEU A 107 -8.05 -15.30 -15.92
C LEU A 107 -7.96 -14.75 -17.34
N ASN A 108 -6.77 -14.30 -17.73
CA ASN A 108 -6.51 -13.88 -19.10
C ASN A 108 -6.16 -15.09 -19.97
N SER A 109 -7.20 -15.70 -20.56
CA SER A 109 -7.06 -16.90 -21.42
C SER A 109 -6.08 -16.68 -22.58
N ASN A 110 -5.99 -15.48 -23.15
CA ASN A 110 -5.04 -15.17 -24.22
C ASN A 110 -3.59 -15.22 -23.73
N SER A 111 -3.32 -14.70 -22.53
CA SER A 111 -1.98 -14.76 -21.94
C SER A 111 -1.59 -16.20 -21.61
N ILE A 112 -2.51 -17.01 -21.09
CA ILE A 112 -2.28 -18.43 -20.81
C ILE A 112 -1.96 -19.19 -22.11
N ASN A 113 -2.77 -19.02 -23.14
CA ASN A 113 -2.56 -19.66 -24.43
C ASN A 113 -1.23 -19.23 -25.07
N ASN A 114 -0.89 -17.95 -25.01
CA ASN A 114 0.38 -17.45 -25.52
C ASN A 114 1.58 -18.05 -24.76
N LEU A 115 1.50 -18.16 -23.43
CA LEU A 115 2.51 -18.80 -22.62
C LEU A 115 2.66 -20.29 -22.98
N THR A 116 1.56 -21.02 -23.03
CA THR A 116 1.53 -22.45 -23.41
C THR A 116 2.16 -22.68 -24.78
N ASN A 117 1.80 -21.86 -25.76
CA ASN A 117 2.35 -21.95 -27.12
C ASN A 117 3.87 -21.70 -27.13
N LYS A 118 4.36 -20.70 -26.35
CA LYS A 118 5.78 -20.42 -26.24
C LYS A 118 6.54 -21.56 -25.56
N ILE A 119 5.98 -22.14 -24.50
CA ILE A 119 6.59 -23.28 -23.80
C ILE A 119 6.68 -24.49 -24.72
N ASN A 120 5.59 -24.81 -25.42
CA ASN A 120 5.58 -25.91 -26.40
C ASN A 120 6.58 -25.68 -27.52
N TYR A 121 6.64 -24.47 -28.07
CA TYR A 121 7.65 -24.11 -29.07
C TYR A 121 9.08 -24.34 -28.58
N ILE A 122 9.39 -23.91 -27.35
CA ILE A 122 10.72 -24.14 -26.76
C ILE A 122 11.00 -25.63 -26.59
N LYS A 123 10.01 -26.40 -26.10
CA LYS A 123 10.12 -27.83 -25.93
C LYS A 123 10.44 -28.51 -27.26
N ASP A 124 9.63 -28.24 -28.28
CA ASP A 124 9.72 -28.91 -29.59
C ASP A 124 10.96 -28.49 -30.38
N THR A 125 11.50 -27.28 -30.12
CA THR A 125 12.64 -26.76 -30.89
C THR A 125 13.98 -27.07 -30.23
N TYR A 126 14.06 -27.04 -28.90
CA TYR A 126 15.35 -27.03 -28.18
C TYR A 126 15.54 -28.20 -27.20
N LEU A 127 14.46 -28.93 -26.88
CA LEU A 127 14.53 -30.04 -25.92
C LEU A 127 14.29 -31.38 -26.61
N ASN A 128 14.79 -32.44 -26.02
CA ASN A 128 14.58 -33.81 -26.50
C ASN A 128 13.31 -34.42 -25.89
N ASP A 129 12.85 -35.54 -26.43
CA ASP A 129 11.59 -36.21 -26.01
C ASP A 129 11.56 -36.67 -24.54
N ASN A 130 12.71 -36.74 -23.87
CA ASN A 130 12.84 -37.14 -22.47
C ASN A 130 12.83 -35.95 -21.52
N SER A 131 12.64 -34.71 -22.01
CA SER A 131 12.63 -33.51 -21.20
C SER A 131 11.21 -33.17 -20.70
N ASN A 132 11.07 -32.95 -19.41
CA ASN A 132 9.82 -32.46 -18.82
C ASN A 132 10.00 -30.97 -18.44
N ILE A 133 9.02 -30.15 -18.80
CA ILE A 133 8.97 -28.75 -18.43
C ILE A 133 7.87 -28.59 -17.35
N TYR A 134 8.25 -28.00 -16.23
CA TYR A 134 7.33 -27.62 -15.17
C TYR A 134 7.28 -26.10 -15.08
N TYR A 135 6.08 -25.55 -15.05
CA TYR A 135 5.84 -24.13 -14.77
C TYR A 135 5.11 -24.01 -13.46
N ILE A 136 5.66 -23.25 -12.53
CA ILE A 136 5.12 -23.00 -11.19
C ILE A 136 4.75 -21.53 -11.09
#